data_38b4cba780f57450db1b4f2ae55a1d26
#
_entry.id   38b4cba780f57450db1b4f2ae55a1d26
#
_cell.length_a   1.000
_cell.length_b   1.000
_cell.length_c   1.000
_cell.angle_alpha   90.00
_cell.angle_beta   90.00
_cell.angle_gamma   90.00
#
_symmetry.space_group_name_H-M   'P 1'
#
loop_
_entity.id
_entity.type
_entity.pdbx_description
1 polymer ?
#
loop_
_entity_poly.entity_id
_entity_poly.type
_entity_poly.pdbx_seq_one_letter_code
_entity_poly.pdbx_strand_id
1 'polypeptide(L)'
;MEQVKCFIPETLEEALRIRRETGATILAGGSDLMVANSMGAGVTPAFKGDVLIITNLKELKGIRALPDGSVEIGACTTSAEIAASSLVPELLREAASRMGAIALRNSATIGGNIGNASPKGDMPQPLILMDAEVVLTSVDGERRMLVDDYIIATKKTALREDEIITKVIIPKQDFTHTFFRKIGMRRANAISKLTLSAAATVRGGVVVDFRASSGAAGPKVARSRKAEELLIGKKVSELHT
;
A
#
# COMPACT_ATOMS: atom_id res chain seq x y z
N MET A 1 7.45 -28.61 19.05
CA MET A 1 7.02 -27.47 18.23
C MET A 1 5.85 -27.97 17.40
N GLU A 2 4.69 -27.30 17.47
CA GLU A 2 3.62 -27.62 16.54
C GLU A 2 4.08 -27.38 15.11
N GLN A 3 3.75 -28.31 14.23
CA GLN A 3 4.14 -28.24 12.83
C GLN A 3 3.29 -27.16 12.14
N VAL A 4 3.92 -26.08 11.67
CA VAL A 4 3.28 -25.02 10.89
C VAL A 4 2.79 -25.59 9.57
N LYS A 5 1.50 -25.48 9.29
CA LYS A 5 0.91 -25.85 7.99
C LYS A 5 1.00 -24.66 7.02
N CYS A 6 1.33 -24.95 5.77
CA CYS A 6 1.31 -23.98 4.69
C CYS A 6 0.19 -24.34 3.72
N PHE A 7 -0.81 -23.47 3.61
CA PHE A 7 -1.91 -23.60 2.65
C PHE A 7 -1.57 -22.85 1.37
N ILE A 8 -1.79 -23.47 0.22
CA ILE A 8 -1.54 -22.89 -1.11
C ILE A 8 -2.83 -23.05 -1.93
N PRO A 9 -3.82 -22.17 -1.75
CA PRO A 9 -5.08 -22.25 -2.46
C PRO A 9 -4.90 -21.98 -3.95
N GLU A 10 -5.78 -22.58 -4.77
CA GLU A 10 -5.81 -22.37 -6.22
C GLU A 10 -6.77 -21.24 -6.62
N THR A 11 -7.75 -20.91 -5.77
CA THR A 11 -8.77 -19.88 -6.01
C THR A 11 -8.90 -18.94 -4.82
N LEU A 12 -9.43 -17.73 -5.07
CA LEU A 12 -9.74 -16.79 -4.00
C LEU A 12 -10.80 -17.35 -3.04
N GLU A 13 -11.81 -18.02 -3.55
CA GLU A 13 -12.86 -18.64 -2.73
C GLU A 13 -12.26 -19.65 -1.73
N GLU A 14 -11.36 -20.50 -2.19
CA GLU A 14 -10.65 -21.45 -1.33
C GLU A 14 -9.80 -20.73 -0.27
N ALA A 15 -9.09 -19.67 -0.68
CA ALA A 15 -8.29 -18.87 0.24
C ALA A 15 -9.13 -18.24 1.35
N LEU A 16 -10.30 -17.69 1.03
CA LEU A 16 -11.22 -17.08 1.99
C LEU A 16 -11.76 -18.13 2.97
N ARG A 17 -12.12 -19.31 2.48
CA ARG A 17 -12.57 -20.42 3.32
C ARG A 17 -11.48 -20.85 4.31
N ILE A 18 -10.26 -21.12 3.82
CA ILE A 18 -9.11 -21.47 4.68
C ILE A 18 -8.85 -20.38 5.71
N ARG A 19 -8.87 -19.11 5.29
CA ARG A 19 -8.64 -17.96 6.19
C ARG A 19 -9.65 -17.93 7.32
N ARG A 20 -10.94 -18.13 7.02
CA ARG A 20 -12.03 -18.19 8.01
C ARG A 20 -11.89 -19.35 8.98
N GLU A 21 -11.55 -20.55 8.47
CA GLU A 21 -11.47 -21.78 9.26
C GLU A 21 -10.23 -21.82 10.18
N THR A 22 -9.11 -21.22 9.75
CA THR A 22 -7.81 -21.41 10.42
C THR A 22 -7.23 -20.16 11.01
N GLY A 23 -7.67 -18.96 10.57
CA GLY A 23 -7.00 -17.71 10.93
C GLY A 23 -5.54 -17.61 10.42
N ALA A 24 -5.13 -18.48 9.47
CA ALA A 24 -3.76 -18.59 8.99
C ALA A 24 -3.17 -17.25 8.54
N THR A 25 -1.92 -16.98 8.89
CA THR A 25 -1.23 -15.75 8.54
C THR A 25 -1.10 -15.62 7.02
N ILE A 26 -1.57 -14.51 6.45
CA ILE A 26 -1.54 -14.26 5.02
C ILE A 26 -0.10 -13.94 4.58
N LEU A 27 0.42 -14.72 3.64
CA LEU A 27 1.71 -14.52 3.01
C LEU A 27 1.53 -14.22 1.51
N ALA A 28 1.79 -12.98 1.12
CA ALA A 28 1.91 -12.57 -0.28
C ALA A 28 3.40 -12.55 -0.68
N GLY A 29 3.98 -11.40 -1.01
CA GLY A 29 5.37 -11.28 -1.42
C GLY A 29 6.43 -11.60 -0.36
N GLY A 30 6.07 -11.72 0.91
CA GLY A 30 6.93 -12.15 2.00
C GLY A 30 8.08 -11.20 2.37
N SER A 31 8.25 -10.09 1.69
CA SER A 31 9.43 -9.21 1.78
C SER A 31 9.67 -8.58 3.17
N ASP A 32 8.65 -8.50 4.02
CA ASP A 32 8.76 -8.07 5.42
C ASP A 32 8.49 -9.24 6.39
N LEU A 33 7.45 -10.03 6.12
CA LEU A 33 7.00 -11.11 6.99
C LEU A 33 8.05 -12.22 7.13
N MET A 34 8.73 -12.59 6.04
CA MET A 34 9.81 -13.58 6.08
C MET A 34 11.02 -13.07 6.86
N VAL A 35 11.33 -11.78 6.75
CA VAL A 35 12.42 -11.17 7.53
C VAL A 35 12.08 -11.13 9.01
N ALA A 36 10.83 -10.76 9.34
CA ALA A 36 10.37 -10.68 10.73
C ALA A 36 10.36 -12.04 11.45
N ASN A 37 10.21 -13.13 10.70
CA ASN A 37 10.20 -14.50 11.24
C ASN A 37 11.52 -15.24 10.99
N SER A 38 12.56 -14.58 10.46
CA SER A 38 13.86 -15.20 10.17
C SER A 38 14.60 -15.53 11.45
N MET A 39 15.11 -16.77 11.54
CA MET A 39 15.94 -17.26 12.64
C MET A 39 17.44 -17.32 12.26
N GLY A 40 17.79 -16.82 11.08
CA GLY A 40 19.14 -16.82 10.55
C GLY A 40 19.25 -17.46 9.16
N ALA A 41 20.42 -17.36 8.55
CA ALA A 41 20.66 -17.92 7.22
C ALA A 41 20.58 -19.46 7.26
N GLY A 42 19.78 -20.03 6.36
CA GLY A 42 19.58 -21.48 6.27
C GLY A 42 18.71 -22.11 7.35
N VAL A 43 18.13 -21.30 8.24
CA VAL A 43 17.23 -21.77 9.30
C VAL A 43 15.77 -21.53 8.87
N THR A 44 14.90 -22.50 9.12
CA THR A 44 13.46 -22.41 8.84
C THR A 44 12.85 -21.22 9.60
N PRO A 45 12.08 -20.35 8.95
CA PRO A 45 11.40 -19.23 9.62
C PRO A 45 10.46 -19.71 10.72
N ALA A 46 10.45 -19.01 11.86
CA ALA A 46 9.63 -19.34 13.02
C ALA A 46 8.28 -18.62 12.99
N PHE A 47 7.34 -19.11 12.20
CA PHE A 47 5.94 -18.66 12.26
C PHE A 47 5.24 -19.16 13.52
N LYS A 48 4.40 -18.32 14.12
CA LYS A 48 3.62 -18.67 15.33
C LYS A 48 2.29 -19.38 15.05
N GLY A 49 2.04 -19.76 13.82
CA GLY A 49 0.80 -20.42 13.39
C GLY A 49 0.85 -20.72 11.91
N ASP A 50 -0.24 -21.25 11.40
CA ASP A 50 -0.38 -21.63 10.00
C ASP A 50 -0.24 -20.45 9.05
N VAL A 51 0.16 -20.73 7.82
CA VAL A 51 0.44 -19.73 6.79
C VAL A 51 -0.41 -19.99 5.56
N LEU A 52 -1.05 -18.94 5.04
CA LEU A 52 -1.86 -18.95 3.83
C LEU A 52 -1.12 -18.18 2.73
N ILE A 53 -0.61 -18.91 1.72
CA ILE A 53 0.18 -18.34 0.63
C ILE A 53 -0.76 -17.96 -0.51
N ILE A 54 -0.92 -16.65 -0.76
CA ILE A 54 -1.85 -16.11 -1.76
C ILE A 54 -1.18 -15.57 -3.02
N THR A 55 0.14 -15.62 -3.10
CA THR A 55 0.94 -15.02 -4.18
C THR A 55 0.55 -15.51 -5.58
N ASN A 56 0.06 -16.75 -5.69
CA ASN A 56 -0.25 -17.38 -6.97
C ASN A 56 -1.67 -17.14 -7.45
N LEU A 57 -2.54 -16.55 -6.62
CA LEU A 57 -3.94 -16.27 -6.98
C LEU A 57 -4.01 -15.21 -8.07
N LYS A 58 -4.49 -15.60 -9.26
CA LYS A 58 -4.60 -14.71 -10.43
C LYS A 58 -5.61 -13.60 -10.20
N GLU A 59 -6.68 -13.88 -9.44
CA GLU A 59 -7.74 -12.94 -9.09
C GLU A 59 -7.23 -11.75 -8.27
N LEU A 60 -6.11 -11.93 -7.58
CA LEU A 60 -5.47 -10.88 -6.77
C LEU A 60 -4.40 -10.10 -7.52
N LYS A 61 -4.25 -10.27 -8.84
CA LYS A 61 -3.21 -9.62 -9.65
C LYS A 61 -3.79 -8.69 -10.70
N GLY A 62 -2.94 -7.79 -11.17
CA GLY A 62 -3.20 -6.93 -12.31
C GLY A 62 -3.66 -5.53 -11.93
N ILE A 63 -3.67 -4.68 -12.96
CA ILE A 63 -4.01 -3.26 -12.86
C ILE A 63 -5.00 -2.97 -13.98
N ARG A 64 -6.11 -2.32 -13.66
CA ARG A 64 -7.14 -1.98 -14.66
C ARG A 64 -7.76 -0.61 -14.40
N ALA A 65 -8.05 0.11 -15.46
CA ALA A 65 -8.86 1.31 -15.40
C ALA A 65 -10.34 0.91 -15.30
N LEU A 66 -11.09 1.60 -14.46
CA LEU A 66 -12.53 1.41 -14.30
C LEU A 66 -13.29 2.48 -15.14
N PRO A 67 -14.58 2.25 -15.45
CA PRO A 67 -15.36 3.17 -16.29
C PRO A 67 -15.48 4.59 -15.72
N ASP A 68 -15.41 4.77 -14.42
CA ASP A 68 -15.45 6.07 -13.72
C ASP A 68 -14.09 6.80 -13.73
N GLY A 69 -13.07 6.21 -14.37
CA GLY A 69 -11.71 6.74 -14.44
C GLY A 69 -10.85 6.43 -13.21
N SER A 70 -11.36 5.68 -12.24
CA SER A 70 -10.55 5.15 -11.14
C SER A 70 -9.66 4.00 -11.62
N VAL A 71 -8.65 3.65 -10.83
CA VAL A 71 -7.73 2.54 -11.11
C VAL A 71 -7.85 1.49 -10.03
N GLU A 72 -8.12 0.27 -10.45
CA GLU A 72 -8.12 -0.89 -9.57
C GLU A 72 -6.78 -1.64 -9.68
N ILE A 73 -6.21 -2.01 -8.53
CA ILE A 73 -4.94 -2.74 -8.42
C ILE A 73 -5.18 -3.96 -7.53
N GLY A 74 -4.97 -5.16 -8.05
CA GLY A 74 -5.05 -6.40 -7.28
C GLY A 74 -4.00 -6.45 -6.16
N ALA A 75 -4.37 -6.99 -5.00
CA ALA A 75 -3.53 -6.94 -3.78
C ALA A 75 -2.17 -7.64 -3.95
N CYS A 76 -2.08 -8.66 -4.80
CA CYS A 76 -0.82 -9.36 -5.12
C CYS A 76 -0.05 -8.76 -6.29
N THR A 77 -0.46 -7.59 -6.82
CA THR A 77 0.32 -6.84 -7.81
C THR A 77 1.60 -6.32 -7.17
N THR A 78 2.72 -6.58 -7.81
CA THR A 78 4.05 -6.23 -7.30
C THR A 78 4.37 -4.75 -7.44
N SER A 79 5.28 -4.25 -6.63
CA SER A 79 5.77 -2.87 -6.74
C SER A 79 6.44 -2.60 -8.09
N ALA A 80 7.08 -3.61 -8.69
CA ALA A 80 7.68 -3.49 -10.01
C ALA A 80 6.61 -3.30 -11.10
N GLU A 81 5.51 -4.07 -11.06
CA GLU A 81 4.39 -3.93 -11.99
C GLU A 81 3.70 -2.57 -11.83
N ILE A 82 3.50 -2.10 -10.60
CA ILE A 82 2.93 -0.78 -10.30
C ILE A 82 3.82 0.34 -10.88
N ALA A 83 5.13 0.26 -10.66
CA ALA A 83 6.08 1.25 -11.16
C ALA A 83 6.14 1.32 -12.70
N ALA A 84 5.88 0.20 -13.38
CA ALA A 84 5.92 0.11 -14.83
C ALA A 84 4.59 0.46 -15.53
N SER A 85 3.48 0.50 -14.79
CA SER A 85 2.15 0.67 -15.39
C SER A 85 1.80 2.13 -15.65
N SER A 86 1.47 2.47 -16.90
CA SER A 86 0.97 3.80 -17.27
C SER A 86 -0.46 4.11 -16.76
N LEU A 87 -1.21 3.10 -16.33
CA LEU A 87 -2.53 3.28 -15.74
C LEU A 87 -2.47 3.84 -14.31
N VAL A 88 -1.36 3.57 -13.61
CA VAL A 88 -1.18 4.00 -12.21
C VAL A 88 -0.79 5.47 -12.15
N PRO A 89 -1.38 6.29 -11.26
CA PRO A 89 -0.97 7.67 -11.05
C PRO A 89 0.54 7.80 -10.76
N GLU A 90 1.17 8.82 -11.34
CA GLU A 90 2.62 9.05 -11.27
C GLU A 90 3.17 9.02 -9.85
N LEU A 91 2.44 9.62 -8.91
CA LEU A 91 2.83 9.68 -7.51
C LEU A 91 3.04 8.28 -6.89
N LEU A 92 2.15 7.32 -7.19
CA LEU A 92 2.30 5.94 -6.70
C LEU A 92 3.38 5.17 -7.48
N ARG A 93 3.50 5.41 -8.79
CA ARG A 93 4.58 4.81 -9.60
C ARG A 93 5.95 5.21 -9.08
N GLU A 94 6.14 6.48 -8.75
CA GLU A 94 7.40 6.98 -8.21
C GLU A 94 7.72 6.35 -6.85
N ALA A 95 6.75 6.29 -5.93
CA ALA A 95 6.92 5.65 -4.64
C ALA A 95 7.27 4.17 -4.77
N ALA A 96 6.55 3.43 -5.62
CA ALA A 96 6.79 2.02 -5.88
C ALA A 96 8.19 1.78 -6.50
N SER A 97 8.65 2.63 -7.40
CA SER A 97 9.97 2.54 -8.04
C SER A 97 11.14 2.72 -7.07
N ARG A 98 10.91 3.50 -5.99
CA ARG A 98 11.93 3.81 -4.96
C ARG A 98 11.89 2.82 -3.78
N MET A 99 11.01 1.84 -3.80
CA MET A 99 10.94 0.84 -2.74
C MET A 99 12.07 -0.18 -2.84
N GLY A 100 12.88 -0.30 -1.78
CA GLY A 100 13.91 -1.33 -1.63
C GLY A 100 14.84 -1.51 -2.85
N ALA A 101 15.27 -2.77 -3.05
CA ALA A 101 16.05 -3.22 -4.21
C ALA A 101 15.13 -3.77 -5.32
N ILE A 102 15.68 -4.02 -6.51
CA ILE A 102 14.93 -4.58 -7.66
C ILE A 102 14.28 -5.92 -7.29
N ALA A 103 15.03 -6.85 -6.71
CA ALA A 103 14.50 -8.14 -6.29
C ALA A 103 13.34 -8.00 -5.29
N LEU A 104 13.43 -7.03 -4.38
CA LEU A 104 12.41 -6.74 -3.39
C LEU A 104 11.14 -6.18 -4.05
N ARG A 105 11.27 -5.28 -5.05
CA ARG A 105 10.12 -4.77 -5.81
C ARG A 105 9.41 -5.83 -6.63
N ASN A 106 10.13 -6.86 -7.10
CA ASN A 106 9.56 -7.97 -7.86
C ASN A 106 8.77 -8.97 -6.98
N SER A 107 8.93 -8.92 -5.66
CA SER A 107 8.19 -9.78 -4.72
C SER A 107 7.20 -9.00 -3.84
N ALA A 108 7.56 -7.82 -3.39
CA ALA A 108 6.70 -7.01 -2.52
C ALA A 108 5.44 -6.55 -3.25
N THR A 109 4.28 -6.79 -2.65
CA THR A 109 2.97 -6.50 -3.21
C THR A 109 2.31 -5.30 -2.55
N ILE A 110 1.35 -4.65 -3.24
CA ILE A 110 0.63 -3.51 -2.69
C ILE A 110 -0.19 -3.91 -1.45
N GLY A 111 -0.92 -5.02 -1.51
CA GLY A 111 -1.69 -5.54 -0.37
C GLY A 111 -0.79 -5.90 0.82
N GLY A 112 0.37 -6.52 0.56
CA GLY A 112 1.36 -6.82 1.60
C GLY A 112 1.94 -5.56 2.25
N ASN A 113 2.20 -4.52 1.46
CA ASN A 113 2.74 -3.26 1.97
C ASN A 113 1.74 -2.52 2.86
N ILE A 114 0.45 -2.47 2.45
CA ILE A 114 -0.64 -1.87 3.23
C ILE A 114 -0.93 -2.73 4.47
N GLY A 115 -1.08 -4.05 4.31
CA GLY A 115 -1.39 -4.99 5.39
C GLY A 115 -0.31 -5.06 6.47
N ASN A 116 0.94 -4.82 6.11
CA ASN A 116 2.05 -4.70 7.04
C ASN A 116 1.94 -3.47 7.96
N ALA A 117 1.19 -2.45 7.58
CA ALA A 117 0.96 -1.20 8.32
C ALA A 117 2.22 -0.60 8.94
N SER A 118 3.33 -0.64 8.19
CA SER A 118 4.58 0.00 8.61
C SER A 118 4.51 1.50 8.38
N PRO A 119 4.83 2.35 9.37
CA PRO A 119 4.90 3.80 9.16
C PRO A 119 5.99 4.20 8.16
N LYS A 120 6.92 3.29 7.87
CA LYS A 120 8.00 3.45 6.88
C LYS A 120 7.68 2.82 5.53
N GLY A 121 6.46 2.32 5.33
CA GLY A 121 5.98 1.82 4.04
C GLY A 121 5.91 2.95 3.02
N ASP A 122 6.44 2.71 1.82
CA ASP A 122 6.52 3.76 0.80
C ASP A 122 5.18 3.96 0.06
N MET A 123 4.36 2.91 -0.11
CA MET A 123 3.10 3.00 -0.86
C MET A 123 1.88 3.52 -0.07
N PRO A 124 1.72 3.28 1.25
CA PRO A 124 0.58 3.82 1.99
C PRO A 124 0.47 5.34 1.91
N GLN A 125 1.59 6.05 1.87
CA GLN A 125 1.62 7.50 1.87
C GLN A 125 0.95 8.13 0.63
N PRO A 126 1.35 7.80 -0.62
CA PRO A 126 0.66 8.32 -1.80
C PRO A 126 -0.79 7.83 -1.88
N LEU A 127 -1.10 6.61 -1.42
CA LEU A 127 -2.46 6.08 -1.41
C LEU A 127 -3.38 6.89 -0.48
N ILE A 128 -2.92 7.22 0.73
CA ILE A 128 -3.65 8.08 1.67
C ILE A 128 -3.84 9.48 1.10
N LEU A 129 -2.82 10.04 0.45
CA LEU A 129 -2.91 11.35 -0.19
C LEU A 129 -3.97 11.38 -1.31
N MET A 130 -4.07 10.29 -2.07
CA MET A 130 -5.03 10.16 -3.18
C MET A 130 -6.42 9.69 -2.74
N ASP A 131 -6.69 9.57 -1.44
CA ASP A 131 -7.93 9.03 -0.89
C ASP A 131 -8.28 7.63 -1.45
N ALA A 132 -7.25 6.79 -1.61
CA ALA A 132 -7.43 5.43 -2.11
C ALA A 132 -8.18 4.56 -1.10
N GLU A 133 -8.98 3.64 -1.62
CA GLU A 133 -9.72 2.65 -0.84
C GLU A 133 -9.04 1.30 -0.90
N VAL A 134 -9.10 0.55 0.20
CA VAL A 134 -8.78 -0.87 0.27
C VAL A 134 -10.06 -1.69 0.28
N VAL A 135 -10.09 -2.76 -0.49
CA VAL A 135 -11.20 -3.73 -0.50
C VAL A 135 -10.80 -4.95 0.30
N LEU A 136 -11.62 -5.25 1.29
CA LEU A 136 -11.47 -6.36 2.23
C LEU A 136 -12.56 -7.37 1.93
N THR A 137 -12.19 -8.62 1.68
CA THR A 137 -13.11 -9.67 1.27
C THR A 137 -13.06 -10.83 2.25
N SER A 138 -14.21 -11.31 2.65
CA SER A 138 -14.43 -12.56 3.38
C SER A 138 -15.38 -13.46 2.60
N VAL A 139 -15.68 -14.63 3.13
CA VAL A 139 -16.72 -15.54 2.54
C VAL A 139 -18.11 -14.89 2.59
N ASP A 140 -18.35 -13.92 3.46
CA ASP A 140 -19.65 -13.26 3.65
C ASP A 140 -19.81 -12.02 2.75
N GLY A 141 -18.77 -11.63 1.99
CA GLY A 141 -18.80 -10.52 1.05
C GLY A 141 -17.62 -9.56 1.14
N GLU A 142 -17.77 -8.42 0.48
CA GLU A 142 -16.75 -7.37 0.40
C GLU A 142 -17.17 -6.12 1.18
N ARG A 143 -16.20 -5.44 1.79
CA ARG A 143 -16.34 -4.07 2.28
C ARG A 143 -15.18 -3.21 1.85
N ARG A 144 -15.41 -1.89 1.79
CA ARG A 144 -14.41 -0.90 1.39
C ARG A 144 -14.20 0.12 2.49
N MET A 145 -13.01 0.64 2.58
CA MET A 145 -12.68 1.77 3.46
C MET A 145 -11.43 2.49 2.94
N LEU A 146 -11.26 3.74 3.35
CA LEU A 146 -10.05 4.49 3.02
C LEU A 146 -8.81 3.79 3.58
N VAL A 147 -7.70 3.83 2.86
CA VAL A 147 -6.41 3.30 3.35
C VAL A 147 -5.99 3.99 4.65
N ASP A 148 -6.34 5.29 4.83
CA ASP A 148 -6.07 6.03 6.07
C ASP A 148 -6.85 5.47 7.28
N ASP A 149 -8.09 5.07 7.07
CA ASP A 149 -8.94 4.46 8.12
C ASP A 149 -8.53 3.00 8.39
N TYR A 150 -8.07 2.30 7.34
CA TYR A 150 -7.59 0.92 7.44
C TYR A 150 -6.33 0.81 8.31
N ILE A 151 -5.39 1.74 8.19
CA ILE A 151 -4.16 1.76 9.00
C ILE A 151 -4.44 2.51 10.30
N ILE A 152 -4.71 1.76 11.37
CA ILE A 152 -5.05 2.32 12.69
C ILE A 152 -3.80 2.84 13.40
N ALA A 153 -2.72 2.05 13.39
CA ALA A 153 -1.43 2.38 14.02
C ALA A 153 -0.32 1.50 13.44
N THR A 154 0.91 1.68 13.90
CA THR A 154 2.04 0.82 13.54
C THR A 154 1.69 -0.66 13.74
N LYS A 155 1.75 -1.45 12.65
CA LYS A 155 1.41 -2.89 12.64
C LYS A 155 -0.01 -3.22 13.10
N LYS A 156 -0.92 -2.24 13.10
CA LYS A 156 -2.32 -2.43 13.47
C LYS A 156 -3.24 -1.91 12.37
N THR A 157 -4.10 -2.78 11.89
CA THR A 157 -5.06 -2.50 10.81
C THR A 157 -6.49 -2.82 11.23
N ALA A 158 -7.44 -2.41 10.41
CA ALA A 158 -8.86 -2.72 10.55
C ALA A 158 -9.25 -4.06 9.88
N LEU A 159 -8.28 -4.86 9.42
CA LEU A 159 -8.52 -6.18 8.84
C LEU A 159 -9.11 -7.12 9.91
N ARG A 160 -10.20 -7.79 9.59
CA ARG A 160 -10.78 -8.84 10.44
C ARG A 160 -10.04 -10.16 10.25
N GLU A 161 -10.19 -11.07 11.20
CA GLU A 161 -9.48 -12.36 11.21
C GLU A 161 -9.84 -13.25 10.01
N ASP A 162 -11.04 -13.09 9.45
CA ASP A 162 -11.56 -13.84 8.31
C ASP A 162 -11.39 -13.13 6.96
N GLU A 163 -10.84 -11.91 6.94
CA GLU A 163 -10.70 -11.11 5.73
C GLU A 163 -9.34 -11.25 5.07
N ILE A 164 -9.34 -11.00 3.75
CA ILE A 164 -8.14 -10.84 2.91
C ILE A 164 -8.26 -9.48 2.20
N ILE A 165 -7.15 -8.73 2.09
CA ILE A 165 -7.07 -7.60 1.16
C ILE A 165 -7.08 -8.18 -0.26
N THR A 166 -8.07 -7.81 -1.07
CA THR A 166 -8.17 -8.30 -2.44
C THR A 166 -7.74 -7.29 -3.48
N LYS A 167 -7.99 -6.01 -3.25
CA LYS A 167 -7.64 -4.94 -4.19
C LYS A 167 -7.54 -3.57 -3.51
N VAL A 168 -6.93 -2.64 -4.23
CA VAL A 168 -6.88 -1.21 -3.91
C VAL A 168 -7.53 -0.46 -5.05
N ILE A 169 -8.37 0.52 -4.74
CA ILE A 169 -9.02 1.39 -5.72
C ILE A 169 -8.52 2.80 -5.50
N ILE A 170 -7.96 3.40 -6.54
CA ILE A 170 -7.50 4.79 -6.54
C ILE A 170 -8.51 5.60 -7.32
N PRO A 171 -9.23 6.56 -6.69
CA PRO A 171 -10.14 7.45 -7.40
C PRO A 171 -9.41 8.21 -8.52
N LYS A 172 -10.16 8.64 -9.54
CA LYS A 172 -9.61 9.51 -10.58
C LYS A 172 -8.94 10.73 -9.97
N GLN A 173 -7.75 11.06 -10.43
CA GLN A 173 -6.96 12.19 -9.97
C GLN A 173 -6.81 13.23 -11.07
N ASP A 174 -6.97 14.51 -10.72
CA ASP A 174 -6.83 15.65 -11.64
C ASP A 174 -5.64 16.54 -11.27
N PHE A 175 -4.63 15.98 -10.60
CA PHE A 175 -3.44 16.73 -10.18
C PHE A 175 -2.64 17.24 -11.39
N THR A 176 -2.33 18.52 -11.38
CA THR A 176 -1.44 19.15 -12.35
C THR A 176 0.03 19.11 -11.93
N HIS A 177 0.27 18.93 -10.62
CA HIS A 177 1.61 18.86 -10.04
C HIS A 177 1.64 17.76 -8.99
N THR A 178 2.67 16.94 -9.00
CA THR A 178 2.91 15.90 -8.00
C THR A 178 4.35 15.94 -7.52
N PHE A 179 4.57 15.59 -6.27
CA PHE A 179 5.89 15.53 -5.67
C PHE A 179 5.98 14.34 -4.73
N PHE A 180 7.03 13.55 -4.87
CA PHE A 180 7.40 12.49 -3.93
C PHE A 180 8.88 12.59 -3.59
N ARG A 181 9.20 12.57 -2.31
CA ARG A 181 10.58 12.55 -1.84
C ARG A 181 10.76 11.51 -0.76
N LYS A 182 11.73 10.62 -0.96
CA LYS A 182 12.17 9.63 0.03
C LYS A 182 13.57 10.01 0.52
N ILE A 183 13.72 10.16 1.83
CA ILE A 183 14.99 10.37 2.50
C ILE A 183 15.35 9.09 3.25
N GLY A 184 16.47 8.51 2.94
CA GLY A 184 17.02 7.30 3.54
C GLY A 184 18.51 7.44 3.84
N MET A 185 19.10 6.40 4.43
CA MET A 185 20.55 6.38 4.74
C MET A 185 21.44 6.31 3.49
N ARG A 186 20.89 5.90 2.36
CA ARG A 186 21.58 5.70 1.09
C ARG A 186 20.61 5.92 -0.08
N ARG A 187 21.15 6.07 -1.31
CA ARG A 187 20.33 6.40 -2.49
C ARG A 187 19.43 5.25 -2.97
N ALA A 188 19.81 4.01 -2.72
CA ALA A 188 19.06 2.82 -3.13
C ALA A 188 18.99 1.79 -2.00
N ASN A 189 18.02 0.88 -2.08
CA ASN A 189 17.79 -0.19 -1.10
C ASN A 189 17.81 0.33 0.36
N ALA A 190 17.09 1.42 0.61
CA ALA A 190 17.03 2.08 1.90
C ALA A 190 15.64 2.00 2.51
N ILE A 191 15.59 1.85 3.83
CA ILE A 191 14.40 2.08 4.63
C ILE A 191 14.22 3.60 4.78
N SER A 192 13.00 4.08 4.67
CA SER A 192 12.68 5.51 4.79
C SER A 192 12.94 6.02 6.21
N LYS A 193 13.65 7.13 6.31
CA LYS A 193 13.74 7.97 7.52
C LYS A 193 12.67 9.04 7.54
N LEU A 194 12.32 9.54 6.36
CA LEU A 194 11.23 10.47 6.10
C LEU A 194 10.79 10.30 4.66
N THR A 195 9.50 10.34 4.42
CA THR A 195 8.92 10.48 3.09
C THR A 195 7.98 11.67 3.08
N LEU A 196 7.97 12.40 1.98
CA LEU A 196 7.06 13.52 1.74
C LEU A 196 6.38 13.31 0.40
N SER A 197 5.07 13.48 0.36
CA SER A 197 4.29 13.56 -0.87
C SER A 197 3.45 14.82 -0.84
N ALA A 198 3.35 15.45 -1.99
CA ALA A 198 2.40 16.53 -2.22
C ALA A 198 1.78 16.39 -3.60
N ALA A 199 0.56 16.86 -3.74
CA ALA A 199 -0.13 16.97 -5.02
C ALA A 199 -0.96 18.24 -5.03
N ALA A 200 -1.01 18.91 -6.19
CA ALA A 200 -1.80 20.11 -6.37
C ALA A 200 -2.52 20.11 -7.72
N THR A 201 -3.71 20.66 -7.74
CA THR A 201 -4.39 21.08 -8.97
C THR A 201 -4.37 22.60 -9.04
N VAL A 202 -3.72 23.14 -10.06
CA VAL A 202 -3.63 24.57 -10.32
C VAL A 202 -4.42 24.90 -11.57
N ARG A 203 -5.35 25.87 -11.48
CA ARG A 203 -6.13 26.37 -12.61
C ARG A 203 -6.07 27.89 -12.64
N GLY A 204 -5.69 28.49 -13.77
CA GLY A 204 -5.55 29.94 -13.91
C GLY A 204 -4.59 30.58 -12.90
N GLY A 205 -3.54 29.85 -12.47
CA GLY A 205 -2.59 30.32 -11.48
C GLY A 205 -3.08 30.26 -10.02
N VAL A 206 -4.26 29.68 -9.77
CA VAL A 206 -4.85 29.51 -8.43
C VAL A 206 -4.82 28.04 -8.04
N VAL A 207 -4.44 27.74 -6.80
CA VAL A 207 -4.49 26.40 -6.21
C VAL A 207 -5.94 26.05 -5.91
N VAL A 208 -6.50 25.05 -6.63
CA VAL A 208 -7.91 24.61 -6.45
C VAL A 208 -8.01 23.33 -5.62
N ASP A 209 -6.96 22.52 -5.57
CA ASP A 209 -6.78 21.38 -4.66
C ASP A 209 -5.31 21.29 -4.25
N PHE A 210 -5.07 21.01 -3.00
CA PHE A 210 -3.73 20.77 -2.47
C PHE A 210 -3.79 19.68 -1.41
N ARG A 211 -2.89 18.72 -1.50
CA ARG A 211 -2.77 17.62 -0.56
C ARG A 211 -1.31 17.37 -0.22
N ALA A 212 -1.04 17.09 1.05
CA ALA A 212 0.30 16.78 1.52
C ALA A 212 0.27 15.71 2.62
N SER A 213 1.22 14.81 2.56
CA SER A 213 1.39 13.75 3.55
C SER A 213 2.85 13.47 3.86
N SER A 214 3.13 13.00 5.06
CA SER A 214 4.46 12.56 5.49
C SER A 214 4.41 11.14 6.05
N GLY A 215 5.38 10.32 5.68
CA GLY A 215 5.59 8.98 6.22
C GLY A 215 6.90 8.89 6.98
N ALA A 216 7.03 7.86 7.82
CA ALA A 216 8.17 7.61 8.70
C ALA A 216 8.45 8.71 9.77
N ALA A 217 7.57 9.70 9.88
CA ALA A 217 7.69 10.79 10.85
C ALA A 217 6.87 10.57 12.14
N GLY A 218 6.09 9.49 12.20
CA GLY A 218 5.19 9.18 13.31
C GLY A 218 4.74 7.71 13.28
N PRO A 219 3.79 7.31 14.14
CA PRO A 219 3.32 5.93 14.24
C PRO A 219 2.49 5.46 13.02
N LYS A 220 1.98 6.39 12.23
CA LYS A 220 1.34 6.17 10.92
C LYS A 220 1.65 7.33 10.00
N VAL A 221 1.28 7.22 8.73
CA VAL A 221 1.34 8.33 7.77
C VAL A 221 0.51 9.50 8.32
N ALA A 222 1.08 10.69 8.29
CA ALA A 222 0.42 11.92 8.70
C ALA A 222 -0.06 12.71 7.49
N ARG A 223 -1.34 13.07 7.48
CA ARG A 223 -1.97 13.99 6.56
C ARG A 223 -2.81 14.99 7.36
N SER A 224 -2.69 16.27 7.06
CA SER A 224 -3.45 17.32 7.73
C SER A 224 -4.30 18.09 6.74
N ARG A 225 -5.58 17.74 6.63
CA ARG A 225 -6.56 18.44 5.77
C ARG A 225 -6.66 19.92 6.14
N LYS A 226 -6.59 20.24 7.43
CA LYS A 226 -6.57 21.63 7.90
C LYS A 226 -5.36 22.44 7.36
N ALA A 227 -4.20 21.80 7.24
CA ALA A 227 -3.03 22.45 6.65
C ALA A 227 -3.17 22.58 5.11
N GLU A 228 -3.81 21.62 4.46
CA GLU A 228 -4.10 21.64 3.02
C GLU A 228 -5.02 22.82 2.67
N GLU A 229 -6.06 23.07 3.46
CA GLU A 229 -7.01 24.17 3.29
C GLU A 229 -6.35 25.55 3.28
N LEU A 230 -5.20 25.73 3.96
CA LEU A 230 -4.48 27.01 3.99
C LEU A 230 -3.96 27.44 2.61
N LEU A 231 -3.74 26.51 1.70
CA LEU A 231 -3.22 26.78 0.36
C LEU A 231 -4.31 26.87 -0.71
N ILE A 232 -5.46 26.26 -0.48
CA ILE A 232 -6.59 26.27 -1.42
C ILE A 232 -7.09 27.71 -1.57
N GLY A 233 -7.31 28.14 -2.82
CA GLY A 233 -7.73 29.50 -3.17
C GLY A 233 -6.59 30.53 -3.26
N LYS A 234 -5.35 30.18 -2.88
CA LYS A 234 -4.19 31.07 -3.02
C LYS A 234 -3.67 31.11 -4.45
N LYS A 235 -3.16 32.26 -4.88
CA LYS A 235 -2.41 32.35 -6.13
C LYS A 235 -1.02 31.77 -5.93
N VAL A 236 -0.54 31.00 -6.91
CA VAL A 236 0.81 30.42 -6.86
C VAL A 236 1.88 31.53 -6.70
N SER A 237 1.65 32.71 -7.31
CA SER A 237 2.56 33.87 -7.19
C SER A 237 2.61 34.48 -5.77
N GLU A 238 1.68 34.15 -4.90
CA GLU A 238 1.64 34.63 -3.51
C GLU A 238 2.24 33.63 -2.52
N LEU A 239 2.59 32.41 -3.00
CA LEU A 239 3.23 31.39 -2.19
C LEU A 239 4.75 31.66 -2.19
N HIS A 240 5.25 32.19 -1.08
CA HIS A 240 6.68 32.36 -0.88
C HIS A 240 7.35 31.05 -0.49
N THR A 241 8.49 30.77 -1.09
CA THR A 241 9.37 29.60 -0.78
C THR A 241 10.25 29.92 0.43
#